data_b160ae928c944d1a5e2cacd688e2b9ed
#
_entry.id   b160ae928c944d1a5e2cacd688e2b9ed
#
_cell.length_a   1.000
_cell.length_b   1.000
_cell.length_c   1.000
_cell.angle_alpha   90.00
_cell.angle_beta   90.00
_cell.angle_gamma   90.00
#
_symmetry.space_group_name_H-M   'P 1'
#
loop_
_entity.id
_entity.type
_entity.pdbx_description
1 polymer ?
#
loop_
_entity_poly.entity_id
_entity_poly.type
_entity_poly.pdbx_seq_one_letter_code
_entity_poly.pdbx_strand_id
1 'polypeptide(L)'
;MNNNKSFTKKILILFAISFIQINLFSENISFSANSMKGTVGNNSDTTELIGDAFVLTETMEISANSIKMSGKDFRYIEAQGSVKGKNLQSKMEFSCDKLKYDRETKIAELKDNVSLTDTQNDVSAKAQMIEYNQDSEIAIMQIDVELKQKDNTCTGAYAIYRKTDKMLELSGNAQIKQKSDTFRAQEISLNMDTQEISLDGRV
;
A
#
# COMPACT_ATOMS: atom_id res chain seq x y z
N MET A 1 -46.88 -13.86 -74.15
CA MET A 1 -45.85 -12.87 -73.86
C MET A 1 -46.06 -12.40 -72.42
N ASN A 2 -45.40 -13.02 -71.48
CA ASN A 2 -45.47 -12.60 -70.07
C ASN A 2 -44.04 -12.56 -69.50
N ASN A 3 -43.59 -11.36 -69.27
CA ASN A 3 -42.31 -11.10 -68.62
C ASN A 3 -42.49 -11.11 -67.08
N ASN A 4 -42.02 -12.12 -66.43
CA ASN A 4 -41.85 -12.13 -64.98
C ASN A 4 -40.43 -11.69 -64.61
N LYS A 5 -40.30 -10.46 -64.13
CA LYS A 5 -39.07 -9.98 -63.50
C LYS A 5 -39.09 -10.38 -62.04
N SER A 6 -38.24 -11.34 -61.70
CA SER A 6 -37.92 -11.71 -60.30
C SER A 6 -37.06 -10.61 -59.67
N PHE A 7 -37.62 -10.00 -58.59
CA PHE A 7 -36.92 -9.01 -57.75
C PHE A 7 -36.18 -9.75 -56.66
N THR A 8 -34.88 -9.98 -56.84
CA THR A 8 -34.02 -10.53 -55.78
C THR A 8 -33.69 -9.41 -54.78
N LYS A 9 -34.28 -9.45 -53.60
CA LYS A 9 -33.89 -8.61 -52.47
C LYS A 9 -32.57 -9.07 -51.90
N LYS A 10 -31.51 -8.27 -52.11
CA LYS A 10 -30.23 -8.42 -51.42
C LYS A 10 -30.40 -7.88 -50.01
N ILE A 11 -30.40 -8.79 -49.02
CA ILE A 11 -30.36 -8.42 -47.60
C ILE A 11 -28.88 -8.13 -47.30
N LEU A 12 -28.55 -6.86 -47.05
CA LEU A 12 -27.26 -6.40 -46.60
C LEU A 12 -27.23 -6.58 -45.06
N ILE A 13 -26.58 -7.66 -44.57
CA ILE A 13 -26.34 -7.86 -43.17
C ILE A 13 -25.15 -7.00 -42.78
N LEU A 14 -25.41 -5.87 -42.11
CA LEU A 14 -24.38 -5.02 -41.55
C LEU A 14 -23.89 -5.67 -40.25
N PHE A 15 -22.74 -6.33 -40.29
CA PHE A 15 -22.05 -6.86 -39.10
C PHE A 15 -21.42 -5.66 -38.37
N ALA A 16 -22.11 -5.15 -37.35
CA ALA A 16 -21.52 -4.20 -36.42
C ALA A 16 -20.52 -4.93 -35.53
N ILE A 17 -19.26 -4.89 -35.90
CA ILE A 17 -18.14 -5.34 -35.03
C ILE A 17 -18.04 -4.28 -33.94
N SER A 18 -18.63 -4.57 -32.79
CA SER A 18 -18.40 -3.82 -31.56
C SER A 18 -16.94 -4.06 -31.14
N PHE A 19 -16.07 -3.09 -31.43
CA PHE A 19 -14.72 -3.05 -30.87
C PHE A 19 -14.84 -2.80 -29.35
N ILE A 20 -14.86 -3.88 -28.57
CA ILE A 20 -14.60 -3.79 -27.14
C ILE A 20 -13.13 -3.37 -27.03
N GLN A 21 -12.88 -2.10 -26.80
CA GLN A 21 -11.58 -1.62 -26.39
C GLN A 21 -11.37 -2.10 -24.94
N ILE A 22 -10.73 -3.24 -24.79
CA ILE A 22 -10.13 -3.65 -23.54
C ILE A 22 -8.95 -2.69 -23.35
N ASN A 23 -9.14 -1.63 -22.58
CA ASN A 23 -8.03 -0.84 -22.08
C ASN A 23 -7.24 -1.75 -21.12
N LEU A 24 -6.25 -2.44 -21.63
CA LEU A 24 -5.17 -3.02 -20.83
C LEU A 24 -4.37 -1.83 -20.32
N PHE A 25 -4.77 -1.30 -19.17
CA PHE A 25 -3.92 -0.41 -18.39
C PHE A 25 -2.75 -1.27 -17.89
N SER A 26 -1.68 -1.31 -18.67
CA SER A 26 -0.38 -1.69 -18.13
C SER A 26 0.03 -0.54 -17.21
N GLU A 27 -0.02 -0.74 -15.89
CA GLU A 27 0.52 0.23 -14.94
C GLU A 27 1.97 0.53 -15.32
N ASN A 28 2.26 1.79 -15.59
CA ASN A 28 3.62 2.22 -15.90
C ASN A 28 4.51 2.06 -14.68
N ILE A 29 5.60 1.32 -14.84
CA ILE A 29 6.66 1.22 -13.85
C ILE A 29 7.95 1.79 -14.43
N SER A 30 8.60 2.68 -13.70
CA SER A 30 9.94 3.17 -14.04
C SER A 30 10.91 2.85 -12.92
N PHE A 31 12.16 2.58 -13.25
CA PHE A 31 13.18 2.23 -12.27
C PHE A 31 14.57 2.65 -12.73
N SER A 32 15.46 2.83 -11.76
CA SER A 32 16.88 3.13 -11.97
C SER A 32 17.75 2.53 -10.87
N ALA A 33 19.02 2.31 -11.16
CA ALA A 33 20.03 1.85 -10.21
C ALA A 33 21.43 2.04 -10.77
N ASN A 34 22.47 1.89 -9.91
CA ASN A 34 23.86 1.88 -10.37
C ASN A 34 24.20 0.61 -11.16
N SER A 35 23.56 -0.52 -10.86
CA SER A 35 23.72 -1.79 -11.57
C SER A 35 22.38 -2.53 -11.64
N MET A 36 22.15 -3.21 -12.75
CA MET A 36 20.95 -3.99 -12.98
C MET A 36 21.30 -5.38 -13.48
N LYS A 37 20.63 -6.40 -12.94
CA LYS A 37 20.65 -7.78 -13.43
C LYS A 37 19.22 -8.19 -13.74
N GLY A 38 19.00 -8.78 -14.90
CA GLY A 38 17.69 -9.29 -15.32
C GLY A 38 17.78 -10.72 -15.82
N THR A 39 16.75 -11.51 -15.54
CA THR A 39 16.55 -12.83 -16.11
C THR A 39 15.22 -12.80 -16.85
N VAL A 40 15.26 -13.06 -18.15
CA VAL A 40 14.07 -13.18 -19.00
C VAL A 40 13.86 -14.67 -19.26
N GLY A 41 12.73 -15.22 -18.87
CA GLY A 41 12.42 -16.63 -19.06
C GLY A 41 10.92 -16.89 -19.07
N ASN A 42 10.54 -18.05 -19.57
CA ASN A 42 9.17 -18.41 -19.96
C ASN A 42 8.07 -18.29 -18.88
N ASN A 43 8.32 -17.79 -17.66
CA ASN A 43 7.28 -17.51 -16.64
C ASN A 43 7.79 -16.71 -15.41
N SER A 44 8.98 -16.14 -15.43
CA SER A 44 9.46 -15.37 -14.28
C SER A 44 10.46 -14.30 -14.71
N ASP A 45 9.93 -13.19 -15.17
CA ASP A 45 10.74 -11.98 -15.32
C ASP A 45 11.18 -11.55 -13.94
N THR A 46 12.49 -11.52 -13.72
CA THR A 46 13.08 -11.03 -12.48
C THR A 46 14.10 -9.96 -12.84
N THR A 47 14.00 -8.82 -12.20
CA THR A 47 14.97 -7.73 -12.33
C THR A 47 15.46 -7.36 -10.94
N GLU A 48 16.77 -7.34 -10.75
CA GLU A 48 17.43 -6.90 -9.54
C GLU A 48 18.19 -5.61 -9.80
N LEU A 49 17.87 -4.59 -9.02
CA LEU A 49 18.47 -3.25 -9.00
C LEU A 49 19.42 -3.17 -7.81
N ILE A 50 20.64 -2.73 -8.01
CA ILE A 50 21.67 -2.71 -6.98
C ILE A 50 22.37 -1.34 -6.95
N GLY A 51 22.43 -0.74 -5.77
CA GLY A 51 23.01 0.58 -5.53
C GLY A 51 22.12 1.72 -6.00
N ASP A 52 21.73 2.58 -5.06
CA ASP A 52 20.80 3.71 -5.30
C ASP A 52 19.55 3.28 -6.10
N ALA A 53 19.05 2.08 -5.75
CA ALA A 53 17.92 1.50 -6.44
C ALA A 53 16.65 2.34 -6.21
N PHE A 54 15.93 2.61 -7.29
CA PHE A 54 14.71 3.40 -7.28
C PHE A 54 13.65 2.76 -8.17
N VAL A 55 12.41 2.75 -7.68
CA VAL A 55 11.23 2.27 -8.43
C VAL A 55 10.09 3.26 -8.23
N LEU A 56 9.45 3.63 -9.32
CA LEU A 56 8.25 4.44 -9.34
C LEU A 56 7.13 3.66 -10.04
N THR A 57 6.02 3.48 -9.36
CA THR A 57 4.75 2.96 -9.89
C THR A 57 3.72 4.08 -9.93
N GLU A 58 2.49 3.81 -10.35
CA GLU A 58 1.41 4.81 -10.32
C GLU A 58 1.08 5.29 -8.91
N THR A 59 1.29 4.45 -7.90
CA THR A 59 0.86 4.73 -6.52
C THR A 59 1.99 4.80 -5.51
N MET A 60 3.17 4.29 -5.85
CA MET A 60 4.26 4.12 -4.90
C MET A 60 5.60 4.55 -5.49
N GLU A 61 6.35 5.29 -4.70
CA GLU A 61 7.77 5.61 -4.90
C GLU A 61 8.59 4.85 -3.85
N ILE A 62 9.63 4.12 -4.28
CA ILE A 62 10.46 3.29 -3.40
C ILE A 62 11.93 3.51 -3.75
N SER A 63 12.76 3.77 -2.75
CA SER A 63 14.22 3.78 -2.86
C SER A 63 14.85 2.84 -1.83
N ALA A 64 15.97 2.19 -2.19
CA ALA A 64 16.69 1.26 -1.31
C ALA A 64 18.12 0.99 -1.79
N ASN A 65 18.92 0.28 -0.98
CA ASN A 65 20.21 -0.20 -1.44
C ASN A 65 20.07 -1.26 -2.55
N SER A 66 19.04 -2.10 -2.45
CA SER A 66 18.68 -3.05 -3.52
C SER A 66 17.17 -3.23 -3.62
N ILE A 67 16.69 -3.43 -4.85
CA ILE A 67 15.28 -3.73 -5.12
C ILE A 67 15.22 -4.88 -6.12
N LYS A 68 14.43 -5.90 -5.80
CA LYS A 68 14.10 -7.02 -6.67
C LYS A 68 12.66 -6.90 -7.12
N MET A 69 12.44 -6.92 -8.41
CA MET A 69 11.12 -6.97 -9.02
C MET A 69 10.90 -8.34 -9.65
N SER A 70 9.73 -8.93 -9.47
CA SER A 70 9.44 -10.28 -9.98
C SER A 70 7.94 -10.50 -10.23
N GLY A 71 7.65 -11.61 -10.91
CA GLY A 71 6.29 -11.98 -11.30
C GLY A 71 5.85 -11.28 -12.59
N LYS A 72 4.66 -11.66 -13.06
CA LYS A 72 4.08 -11.07 -14.26
C LYS A 72 3.92 -9.55 -14.07
N ASP A 73 4.38 -8.76 -15.04
CA ASP A 73 4.33 -7.30 -15.05
C ASP A 73 4.96 -6.66 -13.78
N PHE A 74 5.99 -7.34 -13.20
CA PHE A 74 6.63 -6.94 -11.96
C PHE A 74 5.64 -6.75 -10.79
N ARG A 75 4.74 -7.70 -10.63
CA ARG A 75 3.75 -7.68 -9.54
C ARG A 75 4.39 -7.51 -8.17
N TYR A 76 5.50 -8.21 -7.91
CA TYR A 76 6.16 -8.21 -6.60
C TYR A 76 7.39 -7.31 -6.61
N ILE A 77 7.46 -6.42 -5.63
CA ILE A 77 8.62 -5.56 -5.36
C ILE A 77 9.15 -5.89 -3.96
N GLU A 78 10.39 -6.33 -3.87
CA GLU A 78 11.10 -6.57 -2.61
C GLU A 78 12.26 -5.58 -2.52
N ALA A 79 12.31 -4.73 -1.48
CA ALA A 79 13.40 -3.78 -1.26
C ALA A 79 14.13 -4.09 0.04
N GLN A 80 15.44 -3.86 0.06
CA GLN A 80 16.29 -4.13 1.20
C GLN A 80 17.37 -3.07 1.37
N GLY A 81 17.58 -2.69 2.65
CA GLY A 81 18.61 -1.77 3.11
C GLY A 81 18.26 -0.31 2.88
N SER A 82 18.11 0.44 3.98
CA SER A 82 17.77 1.87 3.97
C SER A 82 16.54 2.19 3.09
N VAL A 83 15.52 1.34 3.18
CA VAL A 83 14.31 1.49 2.38
C VAL A 83 13.57 2.75 2.79
N LYS A 84 13.19 3.54 1.79
CA LYS A 84 12.27 4.68 1.94
C LYS A 84 11.20 4.57 0.87
N GLY A 85 9.99 4.95 1.21
CA GLY A 85 8.91 4.95 0.24
C GLY A 85 7.85 5.98 0.56
N LYS A 86 7.05 6.27 -0.46
CA LYS A 86 5.96 7.22 -0.38
C LYS A 86 4.79 6.69 -1.20
N ASN A 87 3.62 6.64 -0.57
CA ASN A 87 2.38 6.47 -1.29
C ASN A 87 1.95 7.82 -1.85
N LEU A 88 1.84 7.92 -3.18
CA LEU A 88 1.57 9.18 -3.88
C LEU A 88 0.11 9.63 -3.73
N GLN A 89 -0.80 8.69 -3.49
CA GLN A 89 -2.24 8.96 -3.34
C GLN A 89 -2.59 9.30 -1.90
N SER A 90 -2.21 8.46 -0.94
CA SER A 90 -2.58 8.62 0.47
C SER A 90 -1.64 9.53 1.26
N LYS A 91 -0.55 10.01 0.66
CA LYS A 91 0.47 10.85 1.32
C LYS A 91 1.09 10.22 2.57
N MET A 92 1.16 8.89 2.56
CA MET A 92 1.88 8.11 3.56
C MET A 92 3.34 8.00 3.14
N GLU A 93 4.24 8.29 4.07
CA GLU A 93 5.70 8.11 3.89
C GLU A 93 6.20 7.08 4.88
N PHE A 94 7.18 6.27 4.49
CA PHE A 94 7.74 5.25 5.37
C PHE A 94 9.24 5.05 5.17
N SER A 95 9.86 4.50 6.21
CA SER A 95 11.22 3.95 6.14
C SER A 95 11.30 2.64 6.91
N CYS A 96 12.15 1.71 6.46
CA CYS A 96 12.36 0.42 7.10
C CYS A 96 13.66 -0.23 6.57
N ASP A 97 14.00 -1.40 7.08
CA ASP A 97 15.13 -2.17 6.55
C ASP A 97 14.72 -3.09 5.41
N LYS A 98 13.45 -3.56 5.40
CA LYS A 98 12.92 -4.48 4.40
C LYS A 98 11.48 -4.13 4.04
N LEU A 99 11.17 -4.19 2.75
CA LEU A 99 9.82 -4.02 2.19
C LEU A 99 9.48 -5.19 1.28
N LYS A 100 8.25 -5.67 1.38
CA LYS A 100 7.58 -6.46 0.34
C LYS A 100 6.31 -5.75 -0.08
N TYR A 101 6.14 -5.54 -1.37
CA TYR A 101 4.96 -4.88 -1.92
C TYR A 101 4.37 -5.73 -3.05
N ASP A 102 3.10 -6.07 -2.93
CA ASP A 102 2.31 -6.70 -3.98
C ASP A 102 1.46 -5.61 -4.67
N ARG A 103 1.79 -5.31 -5.92
CA ARG A 103 1.13 -4.26 -6.70
C ARG A 103 -0.32 -4.60 -7.05
N GLU A 104 -0.67 -5.89 -7.14
CA GLU A 104 -2.04 -6.32 -7.44
C GLU A 104 -2.97 -6.20 -6.23
N THR A 105 -2.53 -6.64 -5.05
CA THR A 105 -3.29 -6.51 -3.80
C THR A 105 -3.09 -5.19 -3.10
N LYS A 106 -2.10 -4.39 -3.55
CA LYS A 106 -1.70 -3.11 -2.98
C LYS A 106 -1.37 -3.19 -1.49
N ILE A 107 -0.84 -4.33 -1.05
CA ILE A 107 -0.39 -4.57 0.31
C ILE A 107 1.12 -4.39 0.38
N ALA A 108 1.57 -3.54 1.32
CA ALA A 108 2.96 -3.32 1.65
C ALA A 108 3.26 -3.89 3.04
N GLU A 109 4.20 -4.84 3.15
CA GLU A 109 4.77 -5.34 4.39
C GLU A 109 6.13 -4.66 4.64
N LEU A 110 6.22 -3.89 5.72
CA LEU A 110 7.43 -3.21 6.16
C LEU A 110 7.97 -3.91 7.40
N LYS A 111 9.26 -4.20 7.43
CA LYS A 111 9.91 -4.94 8.52
C LYS A 111 11.22 -4.30 8.93
N ASP A 112 11.50 -4.42 10.21
CA ASP A 112 12.70 -3.99 10.90
C ASP A 112 12.88 -2.46 10.88
N ASN A 113 12.86 -1.84 12.05
CA ASN A 113 13.02 -0.40 12.27
C ASN A 113 12.02 0.47 11.47
N VAL A 114 10.74 0.05 11.47
CA VAL A 114 9.73 0.73 10.66
C VAL A 114 9.34 2.07 11.27
N SER A 115 9.34 3.11 10.43
CA SER A 115 8.75 4.42 10.71
C SER A 115 7.74 4.74 9.60
N LEU A 116 6.55 5.15 9.99
CA LEU A 116 5.47 5.54 9.09
C LEU A 116 4.98 6.93 9.45
N THR A 117 4.74 7.78 8.46
CA THR A 117 4.21 9.13 8.65
C THR A 117 3.00 9.34 7.73
N ASP A 118 1.87 9.70 8.30
CA ASP A 118 0.71 10.21 7.57
C ASP A 118 0.71 11.72 7.65
N THR A 119 1.18 12.38 6.61
CA THR A 119 1.30 13.84 6.57
C THR A 119 -0.05 14.55 6.47
N GLN A 120 -1.11 13.84 6.09
CA GLN A 120 -2.45 14.39 5.97
C GLN A 120 -3.15 14.51 7.34
N ASN A 121 -2.91 13.52 8.23
CA ASN A 121 -3.55 13.47 9.54
C ASN A 121 -2.60 13.82 10.71
N ASP A 122 -1.37 14.25 10.40
CA ASP A 122 -0.32 14.55 11.37
C ASP A 122 -0.04 13.37 12.32
N VAL A 123 0.07 12.17 11.74
CA VAL A 123 0.35 10.93 12.46
C VAL A 123 1.76 10.46 12.17
N SER A 124 2.49 10.09 13.22
CA SER A 124 3.74 9.36 13.08
C SER A 124 3.68 8.07 13.89
N ALA A 125 4.15 6.96 13.31
CA ALA A 125 4.16 5.67 13.95
C ALA A 125 5.50 4.95 13.81
N LYS A 126 5.86 4.14 14.79
CA LYS A 126 7.01 3.24 14.78
C LYS A 126 6.58 1.86 15.23
N ALA A 127 7.16 0.83 14.64
CA ALA A 127 6.97 -0.57 15.04
C ALA A 127 8.11 -1.45 14.47
N GLN A 128 8.18 -2.71 14.86
CA GLN A 128 9.06 -3.66 14.18
C GLN A 128 8.46 -4.18 12.87
N MET A 129 7.13 -4.20 12.76
CA MET A 129 6.42 -4.60 11.54
C MET A 129 5.18 -3.73 11.33
N ILE A 130 4.98 -3.29 10.11
CA ILE A 130 3.76 -2.63 9.66
C ILE A 130 3.31 -3.25 8.34
N GLU A 131 2.07 -3.71 8.29
CA GLU A 131 1.36 -4.05 7.07
C GLU A 131 0.41 -2.92 6.72
N TYR A 132 0.52 -2.38 5.52
CA TYR A 132 -0.35 -1.31 5.03
C TYR A 132 -1.07 -1.75 3.77
N ASN A 133 -2.39 -1.72 3.81
CA ASN A 133 -3.25 -1.93 2.65
C ASN A 133 -3.70 -0.57 2.10
N GLN A 134 -3.31 -0.27 0.86
CA GLN A 134 -3.56 1.03 0.23
C GLN A 134 -5.04 1.25 -0.12
N ASP A 135 -5.76 0.19 -0.49
CA ASP A 135 -7.17 0.31 -0.91
C ASP A 135 -8.10 0.54 0.27
N SER A 136 -7.85 -0.11 1.40
CA SER A 136 -8.62 0.10 2.63
C SER A 136 -8.09 1.22 3.51
N GLU A 137 -6.88 1.73 3.22
CA GLU A 137 -6.15 2.71 4.03
C GLU A 137 -5.98 2.26 5.51
N ILE A 138 -5.75 0.96 5.72
CA ILE A 138 -5.54 0.36 7.04
C ILE A 138 -4.06 0.01 7.23
N ALA A 139 -3.48 0.46 8.35
CA ALA A 139 -2.15 0.04 8.81
C ALA A 139 -2.28 -0.84 10.06
N ILE A 140 -1.72 -2.06 9.99
CA ILE A 140 -1.60 -2.99 11.11
C ILE A 140 -0.15 -2.95 11.59
N MET A 141 0.04 -2.60 12.86
CA MET A 141 1.35 -2.41 13.47
C MET A 141 1.58 -3.46 14.55
N GLN A 142 2.78 -4.02 14.59
CA GLN A 142 3.11 -5.11 15.51
C GLN A 142 4.49 -4.92 16.10
N ILE A 143 4.61 -5.25 17.38
CA ILE A 143 5.83 -5.27 18.18
C ILE A 143 6.40 -3.85 18.37
N ASP A 144 6.49 -3.43 19.62
CA ASP A 144 7.04 -2.13 20.04
C ASP A 144 6.35 -0.95 19.33
N VAL A 145 5.00 -0.98 19.30
CA VAL A 145 4.23 0.07 18.65
C VAL A 145 4.28 1.36 19.44
N GLU A 146 4.68 2.44 18.79
CA GLU A 146 4.53 3.83 19.25
C GLU A 146 3.85 4.64 18.14
N LEU A 147 2.75 5.31 18.44
CA LEU A 147 2.07 6.22 17.53
C LEU A 147 1.87 7.56 18.21
N LYS A 148 2.17 8.64 17.49
CA LYS A 148 2.00 10.02 17.96
C LYS A 148 1.05 10.78 17.05
N GLN A 149 0.15 11.52 17.67
CA GLN A 149 -0.74 12.46 16.96
C GLN A 149 -1.17 13.56 17.94
N LYS A 150 -0.94 14.81 17.60
CA LYS A 150 -1.20 15.97 18.49
C LYS A 150 -0.48 15.78 19.82
N ASP A 151 -1.22 15.85 20.94
CA ASP A 151 -0.70 15.67 22.31
C ASP A 151 -0.69 14.20 22.78
N ASN A 152 -1.10 13.26 21.90
CA ASN A 152 -1.18 11.85 22.24
C ASN A 152 0.10 11.11 21.88
N THR A 153 0.58 10.28 22.81
CA THR A 153 1.55 9.22 22.56
C THR A 153 0.90 7.90 22.93
N CYS A 154 0.68 7.06 21.93
CA CYS A 154 -0.02 5.79 22.03
C CYS A 154 1.00 4.66 21.91
N THR A 155 0.99 3.70 22.84
CA THR A 155 1.92 2.56 22.84
C THR A 155 1.18 1.24 23.07
N GLY A 156 1.70 0.15 22.52
CA GLY A 156 1.15 -1.19 22.67
C GLY A 156 1.99 -2.24 21.96
N ALA A 157 1.62 -3.49 22.08
CA ALA A 157 2.25 -4.56 21.29
C ALA A 157 1.63 -4.69 19.89
N TYR A 158 0.39 -4.23 19.73
CA TYR A 158 -0.39 -4.31 18.51
C TYR A 158 -1.26 -3.07 18.33
N ALA A 159 -1.37 -2.57 17.11
CA ALA A 159 -2.28 -1.47 16.78
C ALA A 159 -2.86 -1.61 15.38
N ILE A 160 -4.09 -1.13 15.23
CA ILE A 160 -4.75 -0.95 13.93
C ILE A 160 -5.06 0.54 13.77
N TYR A 161 -4.49 1.16 12.77
CA TYR A 161 -4.80 2.53 12.36
C TYR A 161 -5.66 2.51 11.10
N ARG A 162 -6.91 2.97 11.21
CA ARG A 162 -7.84 3.18 10.09
C ARG A 162 -7.81 4.64 9.71
N LYS A 163 -7.08 4.94 8.64
CA LYS A 163 -6.83 6.33 8.22
C LYS A 163 -8.10 7.05 7.84
N THR A 164 -8.96 6.43 7.02
CA THR A 164 -10.24 7.00 6.57
C THR A 164 -11.17 7.31 7.74
N ASP A 165 -11.26 6.39 8.70
CA ASP A 165 -12.15 6.51 9.87
C ASP A 165 -11.52 7.35 10.99
N LYS A 166 -10.22 7.68 10.86
CA LYS A 166 -9.41 8.35 11.89
C LYS A 166 -9.48 7.64 13.24
N MET A 167 -9.50 6.31 13.21
CA MET A 167 -9.56 5.46 14.39
C MET A 167 -8.25 4.73 14.61
N LEU A 168 -7.84 4.69 15.87
CA LEU A 168 -6.72 3.89 16.36
C LEU A 168 -7.22 2.91 17.41
N GLU A 169 -6.94 1.63 17.23
CA GLU A 169 -7.17 0.57 18.20
C GLU A 169 -5.82 0.02 18.66
N LEU A 170 -5.64 -0.09 19.99
CA LEU A 170 -4.40 -0.54 20.62
C LEU A 170 -4.70 -1.73 21.53
N SER A 171 -3.79 -2.71 21.53
CA SER A 171 -3.84 -3.84 22.46
C SER A 171 -2.44 -4.31 22.87
N GLY A 172 -2.39 -5.17 23.90
CA GLY A 172 -1.14 -5.69 24.44
C GLY A 172 -0.35 -4.64 25.21
N ASN A 173 -0.70 -4.42 26.48
CA ASN A 173 -0.20 -3.35 27.35
C ASN A 173 -0.50 -1.95 26.77
N ALA A 174 -1.72 -1.78 26.27
CA ALA A 174 -2.13 -0.53 25.63
C ALA A 174 -2.05 0.64 26.60
N GLN A 175 -1.46 1.74 26.15
CA GLN A 175 -1.35 2.96 26.91
C GLN A 175 -1.49 4.17 25.97
N ILE A 176 -2.24 5.19 26.42
CA ILE A 176 -2.25 6.53 25.83
C ILE A 176 -1.80 7.52 26.89
N LYS A 177 -0.77 8.29 26.55
CA LYS A 177 -0.36 9.46 27.33
C LYS A 177 -0.84 10.70 26.57
N GLN A 178 -1.69 11.50 27.25
CA GLN A 178 -2.23 12.75 26.74
C GLN A 178 -1.89 13.87 27.72
N LYS A 179 -0.99 14.78 27.36
CA LYS A 179 -0.47 15.81 28.27
C LYS A 179 0.10 15.21 29.57
N SER A 180 -0.54 15.49 30.72
CA SER A 180 -0.19 14.94 32.04
C SER A 180 -0.87 13.60 32.36
N ASP A 181 -1.90 13.24 31.60
CA ASP A 181 -2.74 12.09 31.90
C ASP A 181 -2.23 10.83 31.19
N THR A 182 -2.46 9.70 31.82
CA THR A 182 -2.06 8.40 31.29
C THR A 182 -3.21 7.42 31.46
N PHE A 183 -3.67 6.87 30.36
CA PHE A 183 -4.72 5.86 30.27
C PHE A 183 -4.08 4.50 29.97
N ARG A 184 -4.49 3.45 30.68
CA ARG A 184 -4.03 2.07 30.47
C ARG A 184 -5.22 1.13 30.50
N ALA A 185 -5.24 0.16 29.56
CA ALA A 185 -6.28 -0.87 29.53
C ALA A 185 -5.74 -2.10 28.77
N GLN A 186 -6.55 -3.15 28.67
CA GLN A 186 -6.24 -4.28 27.79
C GLN A 186 -6.36 -3.86 26.33
N GLU A 187 -7.42 -3.10 26.03
CA GLU A 187 -7.67 -2.52 24.72
C GLU A 187 -8.04 -1.04 24.89
N ILE A 188 -7.54 -0.22 23.98
CA ILE A 188 -7.84 1.21 23.93
C ILE A 188 -8.21 1.58 22.51
N SER A 189 -9.35 2.27 22.35
CA SER A 189 -9.71 2.90 21.09
C SER A 189 -9.62 4.42 21.21
N LEU A 190 -9.01 5.08 20.24
CA LEU A 190 -8.89 6.53 20.14
C LEU A 190 -9.53 6.99 18.82
N ASN A 191 -10.54 7.84 18.92
CA ASN A 191 -10.97 8.64 17.80
C ASN A 191 -10.01 9.83 17.64
N MET A 192 -9.20 9.81 16.59
CA MET A 192 -8.12 10.77 16.38
C MET A 192 -8.62 12.16 15.95
N ASP A 193 -9.88 12.28 15.55
CA ASP A 193 -10.53 13.54 15.17
C ASP A 193 -11.13 14.24 16.41
N THR A 194 -11.99 13.52 17.13
CA THR A 194 -12.68 14.03 18.33
C THR A 194 -11.83 13.96 19.59
N GLN A 195 -10.75 13.15 19.57
CA GLN A 195 -9.87 12.84 20.72
C GLN A 195 -10.57 12.05 21.83
N GLU A 196 -11.69 11.41 21.52
CA GLU A 196 -12.41 10.53 22.43
C GLU A 196 -11.63 9.22 22.64
N ILE A 197 -11.43 8.84 23.90
CA ILE A 197 -10.72 7.62 24.30
C ILE A 197 -11.73 6.67 24.95
N SER A 198 -11.80 5.43 24.42
CA SER A 198 -12.56 4.34 25.03
C SER A 198 -11.59 3.28 25.55
N LEU A 199 -11.85 2.80 26.76
CA LEU A 199 -11.02 1.82 27.46
C LEU A 199 -11.84 0.54 27.69
N ASP A 200 -11.25 -0.63 27.38
CA ASP A 200 -11.87 -1.93 27.62
C ASP A 200 -10.91 -2.90 28.34
N GLY A 201 -11.50 -3.75 29.19
CA GLY A 201 -10.76 -4.68 30.03
C GLY A 201 -10.29 -4.06 31.36
N ARG A 202 -9.12 -4.51 31.84
CA ARG A 202 -8.54 -3.92 33.08
C ARG A 202 -8.06 -2.50 32.78
N VAL A 203 -8.66 -1.57 33.46
CA VAL A 203 -8.35 -0.13 33.43
C VAL A 203 -7.59 0.27 34.69
#